data_6212a6beb685d08b8228c199f7ba75a0
#
_entry.id   6212a6beb685d08b8228c199f7ba75a0
#
_cell.length_a   1.000
_cell.length_b   1.000
_cell.length_c   1.000
_cell.angle_alpha   90.00
_cell.angle_beta   90.00
_cell.angle_gamma   90.00
#
_symmetry.space_group_name_H-M   'P 1'
#
loop_
_entity.id
_entity.type
_entity.pdbx_description
1 polymer ?
#
loop_
_entity_poly.entity_id
_entity_poly.type
_entity_poly.pdbx_seq_one_letter_code
_entity_poly.pdbx_strand_id
1 'polypeptide(L)'
;MPKITRPLSLYATEAAVLLGQLIRKARVYRHMSVADVTARAGISRGLLRRIETGDPGCTLGAVFEVATIVGVRLFDADQTQLSRDVEANREVMTLIPKAIRNQRTELHDDF
;
A
#
# COMPACT_ATOMS: atom_id res chain seq x y z
N MET A 1 -4.67 -26.45 -7.76
CA MET A 1 -5.31 -25.52 -8.67
C MET A 1 -4.33 -24.50 -9.20
N PRO A 2 -4.19 -24.38 -10.51
CA PRO A 2 -3.23 -23.42 -11.03
C PRO A 2 -3.65 -22.00 -10.70
N LYS A 3 -2.69 -21.22 -10.28
CA LYS A 3 -2.88 -19.80 -10.02
C LYS A 3 -2.92 -19.05 -11.34
N ILE A 4 -3.97 -18.30 -11.55
CA ILE A 4 -4.01 -17.41 -12.71
C ILE A 4 -3.23 -16.17 -12.34
N THR A 5 -2.10 -15.97 -13.03
CA THR A 5 -1.28 -14.79 -12.82
C THR A 5 -1.65 -13.76 -13.87
N ARG A 6 -2.09 -12.58 -13.43
CA ARG A 6 -2.34 -11.47 -14.33
C ARG A 6 -1.12 -10.57 -14.36
N PRO A 7 -0.67 -10.17 -15.54
CA PRO A 7 0.40 -9.20 -15.60
C PRO A 7 -0.09 -7.86 -15.03
N LEU A 8 0.72 -7.25 -14.20
CA LEU A 8 0.45 -5.91 -13.69
C LEU A 8 0.97 -4.87 -14.67
N SER A 9 0.38 -3.69 -14.62
CA SER A 9 0.91 -2.56 -15.37
C SER A 9 2.33 -2.23 -14.90
N LEU A 10 3.10 -1.58 -15.75
CA LEU A 10 4.43 -1.11 -15.38
C LEU A 10 4.36 -0.18 -14.17
N TYR A 11 3.37 0.70 -14.16
CA TYR A 11 3.18 1.63 -13.03
C TYR A 11 3.00 0.88 -11.71
N ALA A 12 2.11 -0.11 -11.67
CA ALA A 12 1.87 -0.87 -10.45
C ALA A 12 3.10 -1.66 -10.01
N THR A 13 3.80 -2.27 -10.95
CA THR A 13 5.02 -3.02 -10.68
C THR A 13 6.09 -2.12 -10.08
N GLU A 14 6.32 -0.97 -10.69
CA GLU A 14 7.33 -0.04 -10.20
C GLU A 14 6.95 0.59 -8.86
N ALA A 15 5.66 0.83 -8.63
CA ALA A 15 5.19 1.33 -7.35
C ALA A 15 5.50 0.34 -6.22
N ALA A 16 5.28 -0.96 -6.46
CA ALA A 16 5.62 -1.99 -5.47
C ALA A 16 7.12 -2.03 -5.21
N VAL A 17 7.92 -1.94 -6.26
CA VAL A 17 9.38 -1.92 -6.13
C VAL A 17 9.85 -0.71 -5.32
N LEU A 18 9.34 0.47 -5.66
CA LEU A 18 9.74 1.69 -4.94
C LEU A 18 9.36 1.63 -3.47
N LEU A 19 8.14 1.17 -3.16
CA LEU A 19 7.73 1.06 -1.76
C LEU A 19 8.63 0.10 -0.99
N GLY A 20 8.98 -1.04 -1.58
CA GLY A 20 9.92 -1.98 -0.97
C GLY A 20 11.30 -1.37 -0.73
N GLN A 21 11.78 -0.58 -1.68
CA GLN A 21 13.06 0.12 -1.56
C GLN A 21 13.02 1.15 -0.43
N LEU A 22 11.94 1.92 -0.34
CA LEU A 22 11.78 2.91 0.73
C LEU A 22 11.74 2.25 2.11
N ILE A 23 11.05 1.12 2.20
CA ILE A 23 10.98 0.34 3.44
C ILE A 23 12.37 -0.15 3.84
N ARG A 24 13.09 -0.77 2.91
CA ARG A 24 14.43 -1.29 3.19
C ARG A 24 15.38 -0.16 3.58
N LYS A 25 15.35 0.94 2.86
CA LYS A 25 16.19 2.10 3.15
C LYS A 25 15.92 2.63 4.55
N ALA A 26 14.66 2.81 4.90
CA ALA A 26 14.28 3.29 6.23
C ALA A 26 14.72 2.33 7.32
N ARG A 27 14.54 1.02 7.10
CA ARG A 27 14.99 0.01 8.08
C ARG A 27 16.49 0.11 8.32
N VAL A 28 17.27 0.14 7.25
CA VAL A 28 18.74 0.17 7.35
C VAL A 28 19.23 1.46 8.01
N TYR A 29 18.67 2.60 7.61
CA TYR A 29 19.07 3.89 8.18
C TYR A 29 18.72 4.01 9.65
N ARG A 30 17.70 3.30 10.11
CA ARG A 30 17.32 3.26 11.52
C ARG A 30 18.00 2.16 12.29
N HIS A 31 18.93 1.45 11.67
CA HIS A 31 19.68 0.34 12.28
C HIS A 31 18.77 -0.75 12.83
N MET A 32 17.67 -1.02 12.15
CA MET A 32 16.76 -2.10 12.52
C MET A 32 17.14 -3.36 11.76
N SER A 33 17.34 -4.44 12.49
CA SER A 33 17.64 -5.74 11.87
C SER A 33 16.38 -6.36 11.27
N VAL A 34 16.58 -7.34 10.40
CA VAL A 34 15.48 -8.17 9.91
C VAL A 34 14.72 -8.80 11.08
N ALA A 35 15.44 -9.29 12.08
CA ALA A 35 14.83 -9.89 13.26
C ALA A 35 13.96 -8.91 14.02
N ASP A 36 14.42 -7.65 14.18
CA ASP A 36 13.64 -6.62 14.88
C ASP A 36 12.30 -6.37 14.18
N VAL A 37 12.34 -6.17 12.88
CA VAL A 37 11.14 -5.82 12.11
C VAL A 37 10.18 -7.00 12.04
N THR A 38 10.69 -8.20 11.78
CA THR A 38 9.83 -9.38 11.70
C THR A 38 9.17 -9.69 13.03
N ALA A 39 9.89 -9.52 14.13
CA ALA A 39 9.32 -9.73 15.47
C ALA A 39 8.19 -8.73 15.75
N ARG A 40 8.40 -7.46 15.42
CA ARG A 40 7.40 -6.42 15.65
C ARG A 40 6.18 -6.58 14.75
N ALA A 41 6.40 -6.92 13.50
CA ALA A 41 5.32 -7.07 12.53
C ALA A 41 4.61 -8.43 12.63
N GLY A 42 5.20 -9.39 13.32
CA GLY A 42 4.64 -10.74 13.42
C GLY A 42 4.66 -11.47 12.08
N ILE A 43 5.71 -11.28 11.29
CA ILE A 43 5.84 -11.89 9.97
C ILE A 43 7.13 -12.71 9.86
N SER A 44 7.20 -13.56 8.85
CA SER A 44 8.41 -14.34 8.56
C SER A 44 9.48 -13.47 7.90
N ARG A 45 10.72 -13.93 7.98
CA ARG A 45 11.83 -13.29 7.27
C ARG A 45 11.62 -13.34 5.76
N GLY A 46 11.06 -14.43 5.28
CA GLY A 46 10.76 -14.58 3.86
C GLY A 46 9.76 -13.54 3.37
N LEU A 47 8.73 -13.26 4.17
CA LEU A 47 7.75 -12.24 3.81
C LEU A 47 8.39 -10.84 3.81
N LEU A 48 9.19 -10.51 4.80
CA LEU A 48 9.88 -9.22 4.82
C LEU A 48 10.77 -9.06 3.60
N ARG A 49 11.51 -10.10 3.23
CA ARG A 49 12.35 -10.07 2.04
C ARG A 49 11.53 -9.81 0.77
N ARG A 50 10.39 -10.47 0.65
CA ARG A 50 9.49 -10.25 -0.49
C ARG A 50 8.99 -8.80 -0.54
N ILE A 51 8.62 -8.26 0.61
CA ILE A 51 8.17 -6.85 0.70
C ILE A 51 9.29 -5.92 0.24
N GLU A 52 10.50 -6.11 0.76
CA GLU A 52 11.63 -5.22 0.45
C GLU A 52 12.12 -5.34 -0.98
N THR A 53 11.88 -6.46 -1.63
CA THR A 53 12.21 -6.64 -3.05
C THR A 53 11.09 -6.21 -3.98
N GLY A 54 9.95 -5.78 -3.43
CA GLY A 54 8.87 -5.24 -4.23
C GLY A 54 7.94 -6.28 -4.83
N ASP A 55 7.81 -7.44 -4.18
CA ASP A 55 6.87 -8.47 -4.63
C ASP A 55 5.43 -7.95 -4.48
N PRO A 56 4.69 -7.78 -5.58
CA PRO A 56 3.33 -7.25 -5.50
C PRO A 56 2.32 -8.25 -4.92
N GLY A 57 2.72 -9.50 -4.71
CA GLY A 57 1.84 -10.52 -4.14
C GLY A 57 1.75 -10.52 -2.63
N CYS A 58 2.39 -9.56 -1.94
CA CYS A 58 2.28 -9.43 -0.49
C CYS A 58 0.96 -8.79 -0.11
N THR A 59 0.42 -9.15 1.06
CA THR A 59 -0.81 -8.53 1.51
C THR A 59 -0.59 -7.07 1.85
N LEU A 60 -1.59 -6.25 1.56
CA LEU A 60 -1.53 -4.82 1.82
C LEU A 60 -1.29 -4.52 3.30
N GLY A 61 -1.99 -5.24 4.18
CA GLY A 61 -1.85 -5.04 5.62
C GLY A 61 -0.43 -5.30 6.12
N ALA A 62 0.20 -6.37 5.65
CA ALA A 62 1.56 -6.69 6.04
C ALA A 62 2.54 -5.60 5.58
N VAL A 63 2.39 -5.13 4.33
CA VAL A 63 3.25 -4.08 3.79
C VAL A 63 3.09 -2.79 4.57
N PHE A 64 1.86 -2.39 4.85
CA PHE A 64 1.58 -1.16 5.60
C PHE A 64 2.09 -1.24 7.04
N GLU A 65 1.97 -2.40 7.68
CA GLU A 65 2.50 -2.56 9.03
C GLU A 65 4.01 -2.43 9.07
N VAL A 66 4.71 -3.06 8.15
CA VAL A 66 6.16 -2.94 8.05
C VAL A 66 6.57 -1.50 7.77
N ALA A 67 5.88 -0.82 6.83
CA ALA A 67 6.15 0.58 6.54
C ALA A 67 6.01 1.46 7.79
N THR A 68 4.97 1.20 8.57
CA THR A 68 4.73 1.92 9.83
C THR A 68 5.88 1.71 10.82
N ILE A 69 6.30 0.46 11.00
CA ILE A 69 7.36 0.10 11.94
C ILE A 69 8.68 0.79 11.59
N VAL A 70 9.03 0.83 10.31
CA VAL A 70 10.28 1.45 9.87
C VAL A 70 10.16 2.96 9.66
N GLY A 71 8.96 3.52 9.76
CA GLY A 71 8.75 4.95 9.69
C GLY A 71 8.57 5.52 8.29
N VAL A 72 8.15 4.72 7.35
CA VAL A 72 7.77 5.21 6.01
C VAL A 72 6.36 5.79 6.10
N ARG A 73 6.22 7.04 5.69
CA ARG A 73 4.92 7.69 5.66
C ARG A 73 4.13 7.22 4.45
N LEU A 74 2.92 6.74 4.71
CA LEU A 74 1.98 6.38 3.67
C LEU A 74 1.14 7.61 3.32
N PHE A 75 0.91 7.83 2.04
CA PHE A 75 0.15 8.99 1.54
C PHE A 75 0.77 10.33 2.00
N ASP A 76 2.08 10.33 2.25
CA ASP A 76 2.80 11.51 2.75
C ASP A 76 2.13 12.13 3.99
N ALA A 77 1.56 11.30 4.85
CA ALA A 77 0.78 11.74 5.98
C ALA A 77 1.28 11.12 7.28
N ASP A 78 1.31 11.94 8.35
CA ASP A 78 1.48 11.40 9.70
C ASP A 78 0.13 10.84 10.20
N GLN A 79 0.13 10.28 11.41
CA GLN A 79 -1.08 9.63 11.93
C GLN A 79 -2.26 10.60 12.04
N THR A 80 -2.01 11.82 12.47
CA THR A 80 -3.07 12.82 12.62
C THR A 80 -3.67 13.18 11.28
N GLN A 81 -2.82 13.42 10.29
CA GLN A 81 -3.29 13.77 8.94
C GLN A 81 -4.01 12.59 8.29
N LEU A 82 -3.49 11.38 8.46
CA LEU A 82 -4.13 10.19 7.91
C LEU A 82 -5.53 10.01 8.49
N SER A 83 -5.69 10.17 9.79
CA SER A 83 -6.99 10.08 10.45
C SER A 83 -7.96 11.13 9.95
N ARG A 84 -7.47 12.36 9.74
CA ARG A 84 -8.29 13.43 9.17
C ARG A 84 -8.74 13.10 7.75
N ASP A 85 -7.83 12.57 6.95
CA ASP A 85 -8.15 12.19 5.57
C ASP A 85 -9.18 11.07 5.51
N VAL A 86 -9.06 10.07 6.39
CA VAL A 86 -10.06 9.00 6.50
C VAL A 86 -11.42 9.58 6.83
N GLU A 87 -11.47 10.47 7.82
CA GLU A 87 -12.75 11.05 8.26
C GLU A 87 -13.38 11.93 7.18
N ALA A 88 -12.58 12.76 6.52
CA ALA A 88 -13.07 13.60 5.42
C ALA A 88 -13.63 12.76 4.28
N ASN A 89 -12.91 11.68 3.92
CA ASN A 89 -13.38 10.80 2.86
C ASN A 89 -14.59 9.98 3.27
N ARG A 90 -14.72 9.66 4.56
CA ARG A 90 -15.89 8.94 5.06
C ARG A 90 -17.16 9.76 4.80
N GLU A 91 -17.10 11.07 5.02
CA GLU A 91 -18.23 11.94 4.70
C GLU A 91 -18.54 11.96 3.21
N VAL A 92 -17.50 12.05 2.38
CA VAL A 92 -17.66 11.99 0.92
C VAL A 92 -18.32 10.70 0.50
N MET A 93 -17.92 9.56 1.11
CA MET A 93 -18.49 8.26 0.77
C MET A 93 -19.99 8.20 1.01
N THR A 94 -20.51 8.94 1.99
CA THR A 94 -21.96 8.97 2.23
C THR A 94 -22.73 9.65 1.12
N LEU A 95 -22.07 10.50 0.33
CA LEU A 95 -22.69 11.27 -0.76
C LEU A 95 -22.54 10.58 -2.12
N ILE A 96 -21.71 9.56 -2.21
CA ILE A 96 -21.47 8.85 -3.47
C ILE A 96 -22.56 7.80 -3.64
N PRO A 97 -23.15 7.68 -4.86
CA PRO A 97 -24.12 6.63 -5.14
C PRO A 97 -23.51 5.24 -4.95
N LYS A 98 -24.31 4.30 -4.44
CA LYS A 98 -23.86 2.94 -4.21
C LYS A 98 -23.53 2.20 -5.50
N ALA A 99 -24.15 2.58 -6.60
CA ALA A 99 -23.92 1.94 -7.89
C ALA A 99 -23.82 3.00 -8.97
N ILE A 100 -22.92 2.75 -9.91
CA ILE A 100 -22.76 3.62 -11.07
C ILE A 100 -23.81 3.24 -12.10
N ARG A 101 -24.61 4.23 -12.53
CA ARG A 101 -25.51 4.04 -13.66
C ARG A 101 -24.73 4.12 -14.96
N ASN A 102 -25.16 3.35 -15.94
CA ASN A 102 -24.59 3.44 -17.28
C ASN A 102 -25.11 4.70 -17.98
N GLN A 103 -24.34 5.79 -17.92
CA GLN A 103 -24.68 7.09 -18.46
C GLN A 103 -23.69 7.52 -19.54
N ARG A 104 -23.44 6.63 -20.49
CA ARG A 104 -22.42 6.88 -21.52
C ARG A 104 -22.60 8.21 -22.24
N THR A 105 -23.84 8.51 -22.61
CA THR A 105 -24.13 9.73 -23.36
C THR A 105 -23.91 10.98 -22.54
N GLU A 106 -23.92 10.86 -21.22
CA GLU A 106 -23.73 12.00 -20.33
C GLU A 106 -22.29 12.18 -19.93
N LEU A 107 -21.57 11.07 -19.78
CA LEU A 107 -20.24 11.11 -19.19
C LEU A 107 -19.13 11.34 -20.20
N HIS A 108 -19.28 10.86 -21.42
CA HIS A 108 -18.20 10.98 -22.39
C HIS A 108 -17.91 12.42 -22.80
N ASP A 109 -18.86 13.30 -22.64
CA ASP A 109 -18.70 14.70 -22.99
C ASP A 109 -17.84 15.46 -21.96
N ASP A 110 -17.68 14.92 -20.78
CA ASP A 110 -16.92 15.54 -19.70
C ASP A 110 -15.43 15.19 -19.76
N PHE A 111 -15.10 14.32 -20.65
CA PHE A 111 -13.74 13.83 -20.80
C PHE A 111 -13.26 14.03 -22.24
#